data_41d239229b2c41c3a771b44713e1f5e8
#
_entry.id   41d239229b2c41c3a771b44713e1f5e8
#
_cell.length_a   1.000
_cell.length_b   1.000
_cell.length_c   1.000
_cell.angle_alpha   90.00
_cell.angle_beta   90.00
_cell.angle_gamma   90.00
#
_symmetry.space_group_name_H-M   'P 1'
#
loop_
_entity.id
_entity.type
_entity.pdbx_description
1 polymer ?
#
loop_
_entity_poly.entity_id
_entity_poly.type
_entity_poly.pdbx_seq_one_letter_code
_entity_poly.pdbx_strand_id
1 'polypeptide(L)'
;GYGESDKFNVNLSGAMTIGNHELKLGLQYEERNNRAYGISGYRMWYLMRNLANFHIQQLDIQNPEVVSYDGFVDTIRYYRRYDEASQYQFDKNLREALGLDVNGLDWINIDSYDFNDNTIQYYDREGVMHTATLSEGFDISMFTPDELTQDGNSYVSYYGYDYKGNNIKGQPSFEDFCTEVDENGNYTRPVGSFKPIYMAGYIQDKFAFKDLIFNVGVRVDRFDANQNVLKDPYIL
;
A
#
# COMPACT_ATOMS: atom_id res chain seq x y z
N GLY A 1 -9.42 -8.13 0.48
CA GLY A 1 -8.39 -8.02 -0.54
C GLY A 1 -8.66 -8.95 -1.70
N TYR A 2 -8.02 -8.70 -2.81
CA TYR A 2 -8.11 -9.52 -4.02
C TYR A 2 -6.73 -9.64 -4.67
N GLY A 3 -6.57 -10.67 -5.51
CA GLY A 3 -5.35 -10.90 -6.27
C GLY A 3 -5.65 -11.49 -7.62
N GLU A 4 -4.79 -11.20 -8.58
CA GLU A 4 -4.87 -11.70 -9.96
C GLU A 4 -3.54 -12.31 -10.35
N SER A 5 -3.59 -13.38 -11.13
CA SER A 5 -2.41 -14.05 -11.67
C SER A 5 -2.67 -14.45 -13.12
N ASP A 6 -1.99 -13.75 -14.02
CA ASP A 6 -1.99 -14.09 -15.44
C ASP A 6 -0.75 -14.92 -15.75
N LYS A 7 -0.91 -15.93 -16.61
CA LYS A 7 0.19 -16.81 -17.03
C LYS A 7 0.26 -16.85 -18.56
N PHE A 8 1.42 -16.51 -19.09
CA PHE A 8 1.76 -16.71 -20.48
C PHE A 8 2.78 -17.87 -20.58
N ASN A 9 2.51 -18.84 -21.45
CA ASN A 9 3.38 -20.01 -21.62
C ASN A 9 3.52 -20.35 -23.09
N VAL A 10 4.76 -20.53 -23.55
CA VAL A 10 5.09 -21.01 -24.87
C VAL A 10 5.97 -22.26 -24.74
N ASN A 11 5.54 -23.36 -25.35
CA ASN A 11 6.28 -24.60 -25.44
C ASN A 11 6.51 -24.94 -26.91
N LEU A 12 7.75 -25.10 -27.29
CA LEU A 12 8.17 -25.56 -28.61
C LEU A 12 8.90 -26.90 -28.45
N SER A 13 8.54 -27.88 -29.24
CA SER A 13 9.25 -29.14 -29.27
C SER A 13 9.31 -29.70 -30.68
N GLY A 14 10.41 -30.38 -30.97
CA GLY A 14 10.63 -31.04 -32.24
C GLY A 14 11.33 -32.39 -32.03
N ALA A 15 11.05 -33.32 -32.92
CA ALA A 15 11.74 -34.60 -32.96
C ALA A 15 12.13 -34.94 -34.41
N MET A 16 13.29 -35.54 -34.58
CA MET A 16 13.78 -36.06 -35.88
C MET A 16 14.51 -37.36 -35.71
N THR A 17 14.43 -38.21 -36.72
CA THR A 17 15.16 -39.45 -36.76
C THR A 17 16.26 -39.37 -37.83
N ILE A 18 17.51 -39.65 -37.45
CA ILE A 18 18.68 -39.67 -38.33
C ILE A 18 19.40 -40.98 -38.13
N GLY A 19 19.27 -41.90 -39.09
CA GLY A 19 19.84 -43.26 -38.93
C GLY A 19 19.25 -43.99 -37.72
N ASN A 20 20.10 -44.35 -36.78
CA ASN A 20 19.70 -45.04 -35.53
C ASN A 20 19.46 -44.09 -34.35
N HIS A 21 19.49 -42.78 -34.58
CA HIS A 21 19.31 -41.72 -33.58
C HIS A 21 17.91 -41.12 -33.65
N GLU A 22 17.24 -41.01 -32.53
CA GLU A 22 15.99 -40.23 -32.36
C GLU A 22 16.30 -39.04 -31.50
N LEU A 23 16.47 -37.87 -32.17
CA LEU A 23 16.77 -36.59 -31.52
C LEU A 23 15.46 -35.91 -31.16
N LYS A 24 15.38 -35.41 -29.90
CA LYS A 24 14.31 -34.54 -29.42
C LYS A 24 14.91 -33.27 -28.87
N LEU A 25 14.28 -32.14 -29.20
CA LEU A 25 14.65 -30.83 -28.65
C LEU A 25 13.40 -30.11 -28.23
N GLY A 26 13.53 -29.21 -27.26
CA GLY A 26 12.42 -28.38 -26.83
C GLY A 26 12.90 -27.16 -26.12
N LEU A 27 12.05 -26.15 -26.21
CA LEU A 27 12.17 -24.87 -25.54
C LEU A 27 10.88 -24.55 -24.80
N GLN A 28 11.01 -24.01 -23.61
CA GLN A 28 9.89 -23.55 -22.78
C GLN A 28 10.16 -22.13 -22.34
N TYR A 29 9.14 -21.27 -22.44
CA TYR A 29 9.11 -19.94 -21.86
C TYR A 29 7.81 -19.79 -21.08
N GLU A 30 7.90 -19.33 -19.85
CA GLU A 30 6.76 -19.03 -19.00
C GLU A 30 6.99 -17.67 -18.32
N GLU A 31 6.01 -16.80 -18.40
CA GLU A 31 5.94 -15.54 -17.68
C GLU A 31 4.65 -15.51 -16.89
N ARG A 32 4.72 -15.09 -15.64
CA ARG A 32 3.56 -14.83 -14.81
C ARG A 32 3.48 -13.34 -14.52
N ASN A 33 2.28 -12.84 -14.35
CA ASN A 33 2.03 -11.49 -13.90
C ASN A 33 1.10 -11.55 -12.70
N ASN A 34 1.67 -11.41 -11.51
CA ASN A 34 0.95 -11.49 -10.25
C ASN A 34 0.70 -10.08 -9.72
N ARG A 35 -0.53 -9.80 -9.32
CA ARG A 35 -0.98 -8.55 -8.72
C ARG A 35 -1.79 -8.86 -7.49
N ALA A 36 -1.67 -8.05 -6.45
CA ALA A 36 -2.51 -8.17 -5.27
C ALA A 36 -2.76 -6.81 -4.62
N TYR A 37 -3.91 -6.72 -3.98
CA TYR A 37 -4.33 -5.57 -3.19
C TYR A 37 -5.09 -6.04 -1.96
N GLY A 38 -4.80 -5.47 -0.81
CA GLY A 38 -5.46 -5.81 0.43
C GLY A 38 -5.47 -4.67 1.43
N ILE A 39 -6.59 -4.53 2.13
CA ILE A 39 -6.78 -3.58 3.23
C ILE A 39 -7.15 -4.36 4.49
N SER A 40 -6.57 -3.98 5.63
CA SER A 40 -6.97 -4.45 6.94
C SER A 40 -7.91 -3.45 7.60
N GLY A 41 -9.24 -3.69 7.53
CA GLY A 41 -10.24 -2.76 8.05
C GLY A 41 -10.07 -2.42 9.54
N TYR A 42 -9.77 -3.42 10.38
CA TYR A 42 -9.52 -3.20 11.80
C TYR A 42 -8.30 -2.29 12.04
N ARG A 43 -7.21 -2.51 11.28
CA ARG A 43 -6.00 -1.70 11.41
C ARG A 43 -6.21 -0.29 10.88
N MET A 44 -7.01 -0.13 9.80
CA MET A 44 -7.39 1.19 9.26
C MET A 44 -8.16 2.01 10.30
N TRP A 45 -9.12 1.40 11.03
CA TRP A 45 -9.83 2.08 12.10
C TRP A 45 -8.88 2.60 13.18
N TYR A 46 -7.93 1.76 13.60
CA TYR A 46 -6.91 2.16 14.56
C TYR A 46 -6.03 3.30 14.03
N LEU A 47 -5.65 3.25 12.74
CA LEU A 47 -4.89 4.31 12.10
C LEU A 47 -5.65 5.63 12.11
N MET A 48 -6.92 5.65 11.69
CA MET A 48 -7.75 6.86 11.71
C MET A 48 -7.80 7.53 13.09
N ARG A 49 -7.94 6.74 14.15
CA ARG A 49 -7.92 7.23 15.54
C ARG A 49 -6.58 7.86 15.93
N ASN A 50 -5.48 7.35 15.39
CA ASN A 50 -4.14 7.87 15.68
C ASN A 50 -3.82 9.14 14.87
N LEU A 51 -4.27 9.22 13.62
CA LEU A 51 -3.97 10.35 12.74
C LEU A 51 -4.89 11.56 12.98
N ALA A 52 -6.17 11.31 13.24
CA ALA A 52 -7.10 12.38 13.56
C ALA A 52 -6.69 13.10 14.85
N ASN A 53 -6.75 14.43 14.84
CA ASN A 53 -6.43 15.29 15.97
C ASN A 53 -4.99 15.23 16.50
N PHE A 54 -4.07 14.54 15.82
CA PHE A 54 -2.68 14.41 16.33
C PHE A 54 -2.02 15.75 16.55
N HIS A 55 -2.25 16.71 15.68
CA HIS A 55 -1.72 18.07 15.70
C HIS A 55 -2.29 18.97 16.84
N ILE A 56 -3.36 18.52 17.52
CA ILE A 56 -4.01 19.25 18.61
C ILE A 56 -4.06 18.43 19.92
N GLN A 57 -3.20 17.43 20.08
CA GLN A 57 -3.17 16.61 21.30
C GLN A 57 -2.64 17.38 22.51
N GLN A 58 -1.76 18.36 22.29
CA GLN A 58 -1.15 19.12 23.37
C GLN A 58 -2.04 20.28 23.83
N LEU A 59 -2.02 20.56 25.14
CA LEU A 59 -2.65 21.74 25.72
C LEU A 59 -1.69 22.92 25.73
N ASP A 60 -2.21 24.12 25.51
CA ASP A 60 -1.48 25.37 25.70
C ASP A 60 -1.42 25.76 27.18
N ILE A 61 -0.48 25.14 27.89
CA ILE A 61 -0.30 25.37 29.32
C ILE A 61 0.30 26.75 29.65
N GLN A 62 0.85 27.45 28.64
CA GLN A 62 1.47 28.76 28.84
C GLN A 62 0.45 29.91 28.78
N ASN A 63 -0.69 29.69 28.14
CA ASN A 63 -1.73 30.70 27.94
C ASN A 63 -3.09 30.20 28.47
N PRO A 64 -3.24 29.96 29.78
CA PRO A 64 -4.51 29.52 30.35
C PRO A 64 -5.53 30.65 30.36
N GLU A 65 -6.79 30.31 30.13
CA GLU A 65 -7.90 31.20 30.41
C GLU A 65 -8.27 31.10 31.89
N VAL A 66 -8.19 32.24 32.59
CA VAL A 66 -8.59 32.34 34.00
C VAL A 66 -10.00 32.88 34.07
N VAL A 67 -10.96 32.06 34.47
CA VAL A 67 -12.34 32.47 34.72
C VAL A 67 -12.46 32.87 36.21
N SER A 68 -12.84 34.10 36.47
CA SER A 68 -13.01 34.61 37.84
C SER A 68 -14.47 34.93 38.10
N TYR A 69 -14.93 34.60 39.32
CA TYR A 69 -16.24 35.00 39.83
C TYR A 69 -16.08 35.77 41.13
N ASP A 70 -16.72 36.91 41.22
CA ASP A 70 -16.67 37.80 42.41
C ASP A 70 -15.24 38.12 42.93
N GLY A 71 -14.30 38.27 41.94
CA GLY A 71 -12.88 38.57 42.26
C GLY A 71 -12.02 37.38 42.67
N PHE A 72 -12.58 36.19 42.74
CA PHE A 72 -11.86 34.94 42.98
C PHE A 72 -11.71 34.13 41.74
N VAL A 73 -10.57 33.44 41.57
CA VAL A 73 -10.36 32.46 40.50
C VAL A 73 -11.27 31.27 40.75
N ASP A 74 -12.21 31.05 39.80
CA ASP A 74 -13.16 29.94 39.83
C ASP A 74 -12.63 28.73 39.03
N THR A 75 -12.21 28.98 37.78
CA THR A 75 -11.77 27.94 36.85
C THR A 75 -10.57 28.41 36.07
N ILE A 76 -9.63 27.50 35.83
CA ILE A 76 -8.52 27.67 34.88
C ILE A 76 -8.76 26.70 33.74
N ARG A 77 -8.93 27.23 32.51
CA ARG A 77 -9.12 26.44 31.30
C ARG A 77 -7.85 26.43 30.47
N TYR A 78 -7.51 25.27 29.95
CA TYR A 78 -6.42 25.08 29.01
C TYR A 78 -7.01 24.63 27.68
N TYR A 79 -6.78 25.42 26.63
CA TYR A 79 -7.19 25.05 25.27
C TYR A 79 -6.13 24.18 24.61
N ARG A 80 -6.48 23.50 23.52
CA ARG A 80 -5.55 22.74 22.72
C ARG A 80 -4.63 23.67 21.93
N ARG A 81 -3.39 23.23 21.74
CA ARG A 81 -2.41 23.98 20.93
C ARG A 81 -2.36 23.36 19.54
N TYR A 82 -2.49 24.20 18.51
CA TYR A 82 -2.28 23.80 17.12
C TYR A 82 -0.79 23.66 16.82
N ASP A 83 -0.41 22.53 16.18
CA ASP A 83 0.94 22.25 15.71
C ASP A 83 0.88 21.78 14.25
N GLU A 84 1.10 22.72 13.32
CA GLU A 84 1.02 22.46 11.87
C GLU A 84 1.94 21.33 11.41
N ALA A 85 3.14 21.23 11.98
CA ALA A 85 4.13 20.23 11.59
C ALA A 85 3.70 18.79 11.92
N SER A 86 2.78 18.64 12.86
CA SER A 86 2.26 17.34 13.32
C SER A 86 0.93 16.97 12.66
N GLN A 87 0.39 17.79 11.74
CA GLN A 87 -0.89 17.50 11.12
C GLN A 87 -0.75 16.57 9.92
N TYR A 88 -1.40 15.43 10.02
CA TYR A 88 -1.45 14.43 8.94
C TYR A 88 -2.41 14.82 7.82
N GLN A 89 -2.15 14.34 6.61
CA GLN A 89 -3.00 14.61 5.46
C GLN A 89 -4.41 14.02 5.62
N PHE A 90 -4.51 12.84 6.23
CA PHE A 90 -5.79 12.25 6.60
C PHE A 90 -6.65 13.21 7.44
N ASP A 91 -6.08 13.84 8.46
CA ASP A 91 -6.81 14.78 9.32
C ASP A 91 -7.28 16.03 8.54
N LYS A 92 -6.43 16.56 7.66
CA LYS A 92 -6.78 17.68 6.79
C LYS A 92 -7.98 17.34 5.89
N ASN A 93 -7.88 16.22 5.17
CA ASN A 93 -8.92 15.75 4.26
C ASN A 93 -10.24 15.44 5.01
N LEU A 94 -10.15 14.87 6.21
CA LEU A 94 -11.31 14.60 7.05
C LEU A 94 -12.00 15.89 7.49
N ARG A 95 -11.25 16.89 7.94
CA ARG A 95 -11.80 18.20 8.33
C ARG A 95 -12.47 18.90 7.15
N GLU A 96 -11.85 18.92 5.99
CA GLU A 96 -12.44 19.45 4.75
C GLU A 96 -13.76 18.76 4.41
N ALA A 97 -13.79 17.42 4.45
CA ALA A 97 -14.98 16.62 4.15
C ALA A 97 -16.12 16.83 5.15
N LEU A 98 -15.80 17.18 6.40
CA LEU A 98 -16.77 17.51 7.45
C LEU A 98 -17.17 19.01 7.44
N GLY A 99 -16.54 19.84 6.60
CA GLY A 99 -16.77 21.28 6.56
C GLY A 99 -16.22 22.04 7.78
N LEU A 100 -15.22 21.46 8.45
CA LEU A 100 -14.54 22.08 9.58
C LEU A 100 -13.32 22.91 9.12
N ASP A 101 -12.88 23.82 9.95
CA ASP A 101 -11.62 24.53 9.71
C ASP A 101 -10.46 23.51 9.75
N VAL A 102 -9.70 23.45 8.66
CA VAL A 102 -8.54 22.53 8.53
C VAL A 102 -7.52 22.76 9.64
N ASN A 103 -7.32 24.04 10.01
CA ASN A 103 -6.39 24.45 11.07
C ASN A 103 -7.10 24.65 12.42
N GLY A 104 -8.34 24.20 12.53
CA GLY A 104 -9.17 24.35 13.72
C GLY A 104 -8.75 23.50 14.89
N LEU A 105 -9.31 23.80 16.05
CA LEU A 105 -9.06 23.08 17.31
C LEU A 105 -10.17 22.08 17.67
N ASP A 106 -11.12 21.86 16.76
CA ASP A 106 -12.21 20.93 16.96
C ASP A 106 -11.70 19.50 17.09
N TRP A 107 -12.14 18.79 18.12
CA TRP A 107 -11.74 17.40 18.37
C TRP A 107 -12.72 16.43 17.73
N ILE A 108 -12.30 15.76 16.67
CA ILE A 108 -13.13 14.78 15.95
C ILE A 108 -13.10 13.44 16.71
N ASN A 109 -14.27 12.90 17.04
CA ASN A 109 -14.41 11.60 17.70
C ASN A 109 -14.65 10.49 16.67
N ILE A 110 -13.58 9.86 16.17
CA ILE A 110 -13.66 8.76 15.19
C ILE A 110 -14.57 7.62 15.67
N ASP A 111 -14.55 7.30 16.97
CA ASP A 111 -15.35 6.21 17.53
C ASP A 111 -16.85 6.47 17.56
N SER A 112 -17.29 7.71 17.31
CA SER A 112 -18.70 8.08 17.24
C SER A 112 -19.32 7.91 15.85
N TYR A 113 -18.54 7.45 14.87
CA TYR A 113 -19.01 7.34 13.48
C TYR A 113 -20.16 6.35 13.36
N ASP A 114 -21.30 6.81 12.84
CA ASP A 114 -22.46 5.98 12.54
C ASP A 114 -22.46 5.63 11.03
N PHE A 115 -22.37 4.33 10.74
CA PHE A 115 -22.34 3.79 9.38
C PHE A 115 -23.71 3.83 8.67
N ASN A 116 -24.82 4.14 9.37
CA ASN A 116 -26.14 4.18 8.76
C ASN A 116 -26.42 5.51 8.06
N ASP A 117 -25.96 6.61 8.65
CA ASP A 117 -26.19 7.96 8.15
C ASP A 117 -24.89 8.76 7.91
N ASN A 118 -23.74 8.09 8.08
CA ASN A 118 -22.41 8.69 7.93
C ASN A 118 -22.17 9.91 8.81
N THR A 119 -22.78 9.93 10.00
CA THR A 119 -22.56 11.02 10.95
C THR A 119 -21.41 10.77 11.88
N ILE A 120 -20.74 11.84 12.32
CA ILE A 120 -19.65 11.79 13.28
C ILE A 120 -19.75 12.96 14.25
N GLN A 121 -19.41 12.72 15.52
CA GLN A 121 -19.39 13.78 16.53
C GLN A 121 -18.01 14.44 16.58
N TYR A 122 -18.03 15.74 16.86
CA TYR A 122 -16.82 16.49 17.20
C TYR A 122 -17.13 17.45 18.36
N TYR A 123 -16.09 17.89 19.04
CA TYR A 123 -16.17 18.85 20.13
C TYR A 123 -15.46 20.12 19.72
N ASP A 124 -16.14 21.25 19.82
CA ASP A 124 -15.53 22.54 19.54
C ASP A 124 -14.49 22.95 20.61
N ARG A 125 -13.89 24.09 20.43
CA ARG A 125 -12.88 24.63 21.35
C ARG A 125 -13.38 24.75 22.80
N GLU A 126 -14.64 25.04 22.99
CA GLU A 126 -15.33 25.17 24.28
C GLU A 126 -15.74 23.82 24.88
N GLY A 127 -15.58 22.72 24.12
CA GLY A 127 -15.96 21.36 24.51
C GLY A 127 -17.45 21.07 24.29
N VAL A 128 -18.14 21.87 23.48
CA VAL A 128 -19.52 21.60 23.09
C VAL A 128 -19.55 20.55 21.99
N MET A 129 -20.40 19.56 22.15
CA MET A 129 -20.55 18.48 21.16
C MET A 129 -21.44 18.91 20.00
N HIS A 130 -20.95 18.66 18.80
CA HIS A 130 -21.64 18.85 17.54
C HIS A 130 -21.66 17.56 16.73
N THR A 131 -22.51 17.49 15.71
CA THR A 131 -22.57 16.37 14.77
C THR A 131 -22.40 16.90 13.35
N ALA A 132 -21.55 16.27 12.57
CA ALA A 132 -21.35 16.55 11.15
C ALA A 132 -21.60 15.28 10.33
N THR A 133 -21.88 15.44 9.03
CA THR A 133 -22.10 14.33 8.10
C THR A 133 -20.94 14.24 7.14
N LEU A 134 -20.37 13.03 7.00
CA LEU A 134 -19.35 12.69 6.03
C LEU A 134 -20.04 12.09 4.80
N SER A 135 -20.44 12.93 3.84
CA SER A 135 -21.36 12.57 2.75
C SER A 135 -20.94 11.33 1.95
N GLU A 136 -19.65 11.16 1.70
CA GLU A 136 -19.09 9.99 0.97
C GLU A 136 -18.64 8.84 1.92
N GLY A 137 -18.76 9.02 3.23
CA GLY A 137 -18.17 8.12 4.21
C GLY A 137 -16.63 8.20 4.24
N PHE A 138 -15.99 7.28 4.98
CA PHE A 138 -14.54 7.16 4.96
C PHE A 138 -14.06 6.50 3.67
N ASP A 139 -13.11 7.13 2.99
CA ASP A 139 -12.49 6.64 1.76
C ASP A 139 -10.97 6.56 1.89
N ILE A 140 -10.37 5.58 1.20
CA ILE A 140 -8.91 5.39 1.19
C ILE A 140 -8.15 6.58 0.61
N SER A 141 -8.78 7.38 -0.25
CA SER A 141 -8.19 8.59 -0.85
C SER A 141 -7.96 9.71 0.14
N MET A 142 -8.53 9.63 1.36
CA MET A 142 -8.25 10.59 2.43
C MET A 142 -6.83 10.46 2.96
N PHE A 143 -6.15 9.32 2.72
CA PHE A 143 -4.80 9.03 3.20
C PHE A 143 -3.76 9.26 2.11
N THR A 144 -2.53 9.46 2.54
CA THR A 144 -1.36 9.33 1.67
C THR A 144 -0.78 7.91 1.75
N PRO A 145 -0.04 7.45 0.73
CA PRO A 145 0.68 6.17 0.81
C PRO A 145 1.63 6.08 2.02
N ASP A 146 2.30 7.17 2.39
CA ASP A 146 3.22 7.18 3.53
C ASP A 146 2.48 6.99 4.86
N GLU A 147 1.28 7.54 5.02
CA GLU A 147 0.43 7.28 6.20
C GLU A 147 -0.03 5.82 6.27
N LEU A 148 -0.24 5.17 5.13
CA LEU A 148 -0.71 3.79 5.04
C LEU A 148 0.39 2.75 5.21
N THR A 149 1.66 3.13 5.05
CA THR A 149 2.82 2.23 5.08
C THR A 149 3.79 2.53 6.23
N GLN A 150 3.33 3.23 7.27
CA GLN A 150 4.14 3.62 8.42
C GLN A 150 4.87 2.45 9.08
N ASP A 151 6.17 2.64 9.37
CA ASP A 151 7.02 1.76 10.18
C ASP A 151 7.00 0.27 9.77
N GLY A 152 6.83 -0.02 8.48
CA GLY A 152 6.74 -1.39 7.99
C GLY A 152 5.48 -2.14 8.41
N ASN A 153 4.58 -1.49 9.17
CA ASN A 153 3.25 -2.00 9.49
C ASN A 153 2.27 -1.56 8.41
N SER A 154 2.32 -2.22 7.28
CA SER A 154 1.43 -1.94 6.16
C SER A 154 -0.05 -2.12 6.55
N TYR A 155 -0.82 -1.05 6.53
CA TYR A 155 -2.29 -1.08 6.68
C TYR A 155 -2.96 -1.47 5.38
N VAL A 156 -2.27 -1.18 4.26
CA VAL A 156 -2.61 -1.56 2.90
C VAL A 156 -1.41 -2.29 2.31
N SER A 157 -1.64 -3.42 1.66
CA SER A 157 -0.61 -4.14 0.89
C SER A 157 -1.00 -4.15 -0.57
N TYR A 158 -0.08 -3.76 -1.45
CA TYR A 158 -0.36 -3.69 -2.88
C TYR A 158 0.90 -3.93 -3.71
N TYR A 159 0.72 -4.58 -4.84
CA TYR A 159 1.68 -4.64 -5.94
C TYR A 159 0.92 -4.87 -7.26
N GLY A 160 1.31 -4.16 -8.32
CA GLY A 160 0.55 -4.07 -9.56
C GLY A 160 -0.73 -3.23 -9.47
N TYR A 161 -0.99 -2.66 -8.30
CA TYR A 161 -2.04 -1.70 -8.02
C TYR A 161 -1.45 -0.49 -7.30
N ASP A 162 -2.14 0.65 -7.36
CA ASP A 162 -1.84 1.78 -6.50
C ASP A 162 -2.42 1.57 -5.08
N TYR A 163 -2.15 2.50 -4.17
CA TYR A 163 -2.63 2.41 -2.78
C TYR A 163 -4.16 2.50 -2.66
N LYS A 164 -4.86 2.97 -3.70
CA LYS A 164 -6.33 3.03 -3.78
C LYS A 164 -6.94 1.76 -4.37
N GLY A 165 -6.12 0.84 -4.92
CA GLY A 165 -6.57 -0.38 -5.56
C GLY A 165 -6.82 -0.27 -7.06
N ASN A 166 -6.35 0.77 -7.74
CA ASN A 166 -6.42 0.89 -9.18
C ASN A 166 -5.22 0.20 -9.85
N ASN A 167 -5.42 -0.42 -11.00
CA ASN A 167 -4.34 -1.05 -11.76
C ASN A 167 -3.28 -0.04 -12.18
N ILE A 168 -2.01 -0.33 -11.88
CA ILE A 168 -0.86 0.42 -12.38
C ILE A 168 -0.54 -0.06 -13.79
N LYS A 169 -0.35 0.89 -14.71
CA LYS A 169 0.15 0.61 -16.06
C LYS A 169 1.68 0.66 -16.06
N GLY A 170 2.28 -0.38 -16.65
CA GLY A 170 3.74 -0.45 -16.74
C GLY A 170 4.40 -1.16 -15.56
N GLN A 171 5.67 -0.88 -15.37
CA GLN A 171 6.51 -1.45 -14.30
C GLN A 171 7.31 -0.30 -13.69
N PRO A 172 6.82 0.34 -12.62
CA PRO A 172 7.55 1.40 -11.96
C PRO A 172 8.88 0.89 -11.41
N SER A 173 9.89 1.74 -11.47
CA SER A 173 11.21 1.48 -10.91
C SER A 173 11.25 1.72 -9.40
N PHE A 174 12.34 1.34 -8.75
CA PHE A 174 12.59 1.70 -7.36
C PHE A 174 12.76 3.23 -7.18
N GLU A 175 13.29 3.90 -8.20
CA GLU A 175 13.41 5.37 -8.20
C GLU A 175 12.02 6.03 -8.20
N ASP A 176 11.08 5.54 -9.02
CA ASP A 176 9.70 6.04 -9.04
C ASP A 176 9.05 5.88 -7.66
N PHE A 177 9.24 4.72 -7.00
CA PHE A 177 8.77 4.52 -5.62
C PHE A 177 9.29 5.59 -4.65
N CYS A 178 10.51 6.06 -4.83
CA CYS A 178 11.14 7.02 -3.93
C CYS A 178 10.85 8.48 -4.29
N THR A 179 10.55 8.79 -5.55
CA THR A 179 10.56 10.18 -6.05
C THR A 179 9.25 10.63 -6.70
N GLU A 180 8.40 9.70 -7.15
CA GLU A 180 7.15 10.07 -7.81
C GLU A 180 6.18 10.70 -6.80
N VAL A 181 5.65 11.89 -7.16
CA VAL A 181 4.68 12.62 -6.34
C VAL A 181 3.42 12.93 -7.14
N ASP A 182 2.31 13.06 -6.44
CA ASP A 182 1.05 13.52 -6.98
C ASP A 182 1.01 15.06 -7.15
N GLU A 183 -0.11 15.59 -7.62
CA GLU A 183 -0.34 17.03 -7.81
C GLU A 183 -0.29 17.85 -6.50
N ASN A 184 -0.46 17.19 -5.36
CA ASN A 184 -0.39 17.79 -4.02
C ASN A 184 1.02 17.68 -3.39
N GLY A 185 1.97 17.03 -4.10
CA GLY A 185 3.34 16.81 -3.61
C GLY A 185 3.49 15.61 -2.68
N ASN A 186 2.48 14.75 -2.54
CA ASN A 186 2.57 13.54 -1.75
C ASN A 186 3.19 12.41 -2.59
N TYR A 187 4.07 11.61 -2.00
CA TYR A 187 4.64 10.46 -2.67
C TYR A 187 3.56 9.43 -3.01
N THR A 188 3.57 8.92 -4.25
CA THR A 188 2.59 7.95 -4.74
C THR A 188 2.96 6.50 -4.38
N ARG A 189 4.22 6.22 -4.10
CA ARG A 189 4.76 4.91 -3.72
C ARG A 189 4.32 3.77 -4.64
N PRO A 190 4.51 3.89 -5.96
CA PRO A 190 4.04 2.87 -6.89
C PRO A 190 4.84 1.58 -6.75
N VAL A 191 4.15 0.44 -6.71
CA VAL A 191 4.76 -0.89 -6.66
C VAL A 191 4.28 -1.72 -7.84
N GLY A 192 5.19 -2.08 -8.74
CA GLY A 192 4.90 -2.87 -9.93
C GLY A 192 4.39 -4.27 -9.62
N SER A 193 3.81 -4.92 -10.62
CA SER A 193 3.40 -6.31 -10.52
C SER A 193 4.61 -7.25 -10.45
N PHE A 194 4.46 -8.38 -9.78
CA PHE A 194 5.47 -9.43 -9.71
C PHE A 194 5.44 -10.28 -10.99
N LYS A 195 6.51 -10.23 -11.79
CA LYS A 195 6.59 -10.88 -13.12
C LYS A 195 7.74 -11.88 -13.22
N PRO A 196 7.71 -13.01 -12.52
CA PRO A 196 8.76 -14.01 -12.63
C PRO A 196 8.74 -14.67 -14.01
N ILE A 197 9.95 -14.93 -14.51
CA ILE A 197 10.19 -15.57 -15.81
C ILE A 197 10.89 -16.91 -15.59
N TYR A 198 10.39 -17.93 -16.26
CA TYR A 198 11.00 -19.24 -16.32
C TYR A 198 11.30 -19.61 -17.77
N MET A 199 12.52 -20.03 -18.04
CA MET A 199 12.97 -20.51 -19.35
C MET A 199 13.65 -21.85 -19.19
N ALA A 200 13.39 -22.76 -20.12
CA ALA A 200 14.09 -24.04 -20.17
C ALA A 200 14.36 -24.45 -21.62
N GLY A 201 15.47 -25.16 -21.80
CA GLY A 201 15.82 -25.78 -23.07
C GLY A 201 16.36 -27.18 -22.83
N TYR A 202 16.00 -28.09 -23.69
CA TYR A 202 16.55 -29.47 -23.63
C TYR A 202 16.84 -30.04 -25.00
N ILE A 203 17.80 -30.92 -25.03
CA ILE A 203 18.11 -31.83 -26.13
C ILE A 203 18.29 -33.24 -25.61
N GLN A 204 17.75 -34.23 -26.29
CA GLN A 204 17.79 -35.63 -25.93
C GLN A 204 18.04 -36.45 -27.19
N ASP A 205 18.91 -37.47 -27.09
CA ASP A 205 19.15 -38.44 -28.12
C ASP A 205 18.85 -39.87 -27.58
N LYS A 206 18.06 -40.59 -28.31
CA LYS A 206 17.83 -42.03 -28.09
C LYS A 206 18.39 -42.76 -29.27
N PHE A 207 19.37 -43.63 -29.01
CA PHE A 207 20.01 -44.42 -30.04
C PHE A 207 20.17 -45.89 -29.63
N ALA A 208 20.13 -46.79 -30.62
CA ALA A 208 20.29 -48.20 -30.44
C ALA A 208 21.69 -48.65 -30.92
N PHE A 209 22.41 -49.40 -30.06
CA PHE A 209 23.66 -50.03 -30.40
C PHE A 209 23.54 -51.52 -30.06
N LYS A 210 23.41 -52.37 -31.11
CA LYS A 210 23.09 -53.79 -30.97
C LYS A 210 21.79 -53.98 -30.16
N ASP A 211 21.85 -54.72 -29.05
CA ASP A 211 20.72 -54.99 -28.16
C ASP A 211 20.55 -53.94 -27.04
N LEU A 212 21.37 -52.90 -27.05
CA LEU A 212 21.34 -51.83 -26.03
C LEU A 212 20.69 -50.56 -26.60
N ILE A 213 19.79 -50.00 -25.81
CA ILE A 213 19.16 -48.68 -26.11
C ILE A 213 19.70 -47.66 -25.11
N PHE A 214 20.28 -46.61 -25.62
CA PHE A 214 20.77 -45.49 -24.85
C PHE A 214 19.81 -44.33 -24.97
N ASN A 215 19.58 -43.59 -23.87
CA ASN A 215 18.79 -42.39 -23.83
C ASN A 215 19.59 -41.35 -23.03
N VAL A 216 20.13 -40.35 -23.72
CA VAL A 216 21.04 -39.38 -23.17
C VAL A 216 20.45 -37.98 -23.48
N GLY A 217 20.45 -37.09 -22.51
CA GLY A 217 19.93 -35.71 -22.72
C GLY A 217 20.50 -34.73 -21.72
N VAL A 218 20.41 -33.50 -22.09
CA VAL A 218 20.73 -32.34 -21.25
C VAL A 218 19.54 -31.39 -21.23
N ARG A 219 19.20 -30.89 -20.05
CA ARG A 219 18.21 -29.84 -19.84
C ARG A 219 18.87 -28.70 -19.05
N VAL A 220 18.64 -27.47 -19.48
CA VAL A 220 19.05 -26.27 -18.80
C VAL A 220 17.81 -25.47 -18.46
N ASP A 221 17.70 -25.07 -17.20
CA ASP A 221 16.60 -24.29 -16.67
C ASP A 221 17.13 -22.98 -16.12
N ARG A 222 16.42 -21.88 -16.39
CA ARG A 222 16.67 -20.55 -15.83
C ARG A 222 15.39 -20.03 -15.21
N PHE A 223 15.49 -19.65 -13.94
CA PHE A 223 14.46 -18.89 -13.25
C PHE A 223 14.98 -17.48 -12.99
N ASP A 224 14.15 -16.47 -13.31
CA ASP A 224 14.41 -15.08 -13.04
C ASP A 224 13.20 -14.53 -12.27
N ALA A 225 13.43 -14.09 -11.03
CA ALA A 225 12.37 -13.50 -10.22
C ALA A 225 11.88 -12.16 -10.79
N ASN A 226 12.70 -11.55 -11.68
CA ASN A 226 12.42 -10.27 -12.33
C ASN A 226 11.98 -9.19 -11.31
N GLN A 227 12.71 -9.14 -10.18
CA GLN A 227 12.50 -8.21 -9.09
C GLN A 227 13.78 -7.43 -8.81
N ASN A 228 13.63 -6.17 -8.43
CA ASN A 228 14.73 -5.39 -7.91
C ASN A 228 15.19 -5.99 -6.57
N VAL A 229 16.50 -6.16 -6.43
CA VAL A 229 17.14 -6.62 -5.20
C VAL A 229 18.13 -5.57 -4.72
N LEU A 230 18.36 -5.52 -3.43
CA LEU A 230 19.43 -4.66 -2.89
C LEU A 230 20.77 -5.06 -3.51
N LYS A 231 21.51 -4.08 -3.99
CA LYS A 231 22.85 -4.29 -4.57
C LYS A 231 23.83 -4.87 -3.54
N ASP A 232 23.67 -4.44 -2.31
CA ASP A 232 24.41 -4.97 -1.15
C ASP A 232 23.38 -5.44 -0.12
N PRO A 233 23.23 -6.77 0.09
CA PRO A 233 22.25 -7.31 1.03
C PRO A 233 22.60 -7.05 2.51
N TYR A 234 23.78 -6.50 2.79
CA TYR A 234 24.22 -6.17 4.14
C TYR A 234 24.09 -4.69 4.51
N ILE A 235 23.67 -3.85 3.56
CA ILE A 235 23.27 -2.46 3.84
C ILE A 235 21.81 -2.47 4.29
N LEU A 236 21.60 -2.38 5.59
CA LEU A 236 20.30 -2.16 6.24
C LEU A 236 20.27 -0.72 6.75
#